data_b1b8ebe7c1bc1eb9694389d39347792e
#
_entry.id   b1b8ebe7c1bc1eb9694389d39347792e
#
_cell.length_a   1.000
_cell.length_b   1.000
_cell.length_c   1.000
_cell.angle_alpha   90.00
_cell.angle_beta   90.00
_cell.angle_gamma   90.00
#
_symmetry.space_group_name_H-M   'P 1'
#
loop_
_entity.id
_entity.type
_entity.pdbx_description
1 polymer ?
#
loop_
_entity_poly.entity_id
_entity_poly.type
_entity_poly.pdbx_seq_one_letter_code
_entity_poly.pdbx_strand_id
1 'polypeptide(L)'
;MPYRAPISDYEFLLGHVVGFKDVAATEKFAEATPDVVSAILTEAGKMCEEVMAPLQRPGDLHPARLENGVLRTSPGYADGWKAIAEGGWIGMSGDPEYGGMGLPMTVTTAVNEMMSAACLSLQLAPLMSQGQIEALEHHASEELKALYLPKLMSGEWSGTMNLTEPQAGSDVGALTSKAEPNGDGTYSVTGQKIYISWGDNDFCENVCHLVLARLPDGAPGTKGISLFLVPKYIPDENGNPGVANDLKVVSLEHKMGLHGSPTCVMQYDGAKGWLVGQEHKGMAAMFTMMNNARLGVGGQGVGAAEGAYQHALAYALERKQGKTPSGTIIDHADVRRMLMDMRADLFAARAIMLANAAAIDMAKATGNADWAARAALLTPICKAFGTQTGMRVAETGLQVHGGMGYVEETGAAQFYRDVRVTAIYEGTNGIQAMDLVGRKMMDGGEAAARLLDEIEDHAERARATVPELAGPVWEATESLREATEWLVAQEDMNNRFAGAVAYLNAFARVLGAHYHLIAALADPDGPRAKLARYYITARLPEYAGLLDQAQIGAGDLFALSADELAA
;
A
#
# COMPACT_ATOMS: atom_id res chain seq x y z
N MET A 1 -24.14 0.51 8.94
CA MET A 1 -24.44 0.92 7.55
C MET A 1 -23.52 0.15 6.63
N PRO A 2 -23.93 -0.22 5.41
CA PRO A 2 -23.01 -0.77 4.42
C PRO A 2 -21.94 0.27 4.05
N TYR A 3 -20.77 -0.19 3.60
CA TYR A 3 -19.70 0.67 3.08
C TYR A 3 -20.23 1.63 2.00
N ARG A 4 -19.71 2.85 1.99
CA ARG A 4 -19.97 3.87 0.97
C ARG A 4 -18.63 4.44 0.46
N ALA A 5 -18.45 4.42 -0.84
CA ALA A 5 -17.26 4.97 -1.46
C ALA A 5 -17.19 6.49 -1.27
N PRO A 6 -16.09 7.05 -0.73
CA PRO A 6 -15.99 8.48 -0.43
C PRO A 6 -15.63 9.30 -1.68
N ILE A 7 -16.45 9.23 -2.74
CA ILE A 7 -16.17 9.85 -4.05
C ILE A 7 -15.87 11.35 -3.92
N SER A 8 -16.68 12.08 -3.14
CA SER A 8 -16.50 13.52 -2.92
C SER A 8 -15.16 13.87 -2.25
N ASP A 9 -14.60 12.95 -1.44
CA ASP A 9 -13.27 13.14 -0.85
C ASP A 9 -12.17 13.00 -1.89
N TYR A 10 -12.29 12.01 -2.78
CA TYR A 10 -11.33 11.85 -3.88
C TYR A 10 -11.39 13.02 -4.86
N GLU A 11 -12.59 13.42 -5.30
CA GLU A 11 -12.76 14.56 -6.19
C GLU A 11 -12.17 15.84 -5.59
N PHE A 12 -12.39 16.07 -4.29
CA PHE A 12 -11.81 17.23 -3.61
C PHE A 12 -10.28 17.15 -3.53
N LEU A 13 -9.71 16.00 -3.14
CA LEU A 13 -8.27 15.81 -3.01
C LEU A 13 -7.57 15.95 -4.36
N LEU A 14 -8.09 15.31 -5.40
CA LEU A 14 -7.56 15.38 -6.77
C LEU A 14 -7.67 16.79 -7.35
N GLY A 15 -8.81 17.44 -7.15
CA GLY A 15 -9.08 18.77 -7.72
C GLY A 15 -8.31 19.90 -7.04
N HIS A 16 -7.98 19.78 -5.73
CA HIS A 16 -7.52 20.93 -4.95
C HIS A 16 -6.26 20.70 -4.12
N VAL A 17 -5.89 19.44 -3.79
CA VAL A 17 -4.88 19.19 -2.75
C VAL A 17 -3.60 18.54 -3.26
N VAL A 18 -3.70 17.51 -4.10
CA VAL A 18 -2.55 16.64 -4.42
C VAL A 18 -1.91 16.93 -5.78
N GLY A 19 -2.25 18.02 -6.43
CA GLY A 19 -1.62 18.45 -7.70
C GLY A 19 -2.01 17.58 -8.91
N PHE A 20 -3.11 16.82 -8.86
CA PHE A 20 -3.53 15.96 -9.98
C PHE A 20 -3.81 16.73 -11.28
N LYS A 21 -4.16 18.01 -11.18
CA LYS A 21 -4.34 18.89 -12.33
C LYS A 21 -3.08 18.95 -13.21
N ASP A 22 -1.91 18.95 -12.60
CA ASP A 22 -0.64 18.97 -13.33
C ASP A 22 -0.37 17.63 -14.03
N VAL A 23 -0.76 16.51 -13.40
CA VAL A 23 -0.72 15.17 -14.01
C VAL A 23 -1.61 15.13 -15.26
N ALA A 24 -2.86 15.56 -15.15
CA ALA A 24 -3.83 15.59 -16.25
C ALA A 24 -3.44 16.57 -17.38
N ALA A 25 -2.62 17.57 -17.09
CA ALA A 25 -2.11 18.51 -18.09
C ALA A 25 -0.95 17.94 -18.92
N THR A 26 -0.38 16.78 -18.57
CA THR A 26 0.67 16.13 -19.36
C THR A 26 0.08 15.47 -20.60
N GLU A 27 0.87 15.38 -21.69
CA GLU A 27 0.45 14.70 -22.92
C GLU A 27 0.05 13.23 -22.64
N LYS A 28 0.81 12.55 -21.78
CA LYS A 28 0.60 11.13 -21.46
C LYS A 28 -0.76 10.86 -20.81
N PHE A 29 -1.26 11.77 -19.99
CA PHE A 29 -2.48 11.58 -19.20
C PHE A 29 -3.59 12.59 -19.56
N ALA A 30 -3.53 13.20 -20.73
CA ALA A 30 -4.50 14.21 -21.19
C ALA A 30 -5.96 13.71 -21.25
N GLU A 31 -6.15 12.38 -21.42
CA GLU A 31 -7.47 11.75 -21.41
C GLU A 31 -8.07 11.64 -20.00
N ALA A 32 -7.27 11.77 -18.93
CA ALA A 32 -7.74 11.72 -17.55
C ALA A 32 -8.35 13.06 -17.10
N THR A 33 -9.34 13.52 -17.85
CA THR A 33 -10.08 14.76 -17.53
C THR A 33 -10.87 14.60 -16.24
N PRO A 34 -11.23 15.69 -15.53
CA PRO A 34 -12.03 15.63 -14.30
C PRO A 34 -13.33 14.83 -14.45
N ASP A 35 -14.04 14.97 -15.57
CA ASP A 35 -15.29 14.26 -15.83
C ASP A 35 -15.06 12.75 -16.03
N VAL A 36 -14.00 12.38 -16.74
CA VAL A 36 -13.60 10.96 -16.94
C VAL A 36 -13.21 10.34 -15.59
N VAL A 37 -12.39 11.04 -14.81
CA VAL A 37 -11.97 10.57 -13.49
C VAL A 37 -13.17 10.42 -12.54
N SER A 38 -14.08 11.39 -12.50
CA SER A 38 -15.30 11.30 -11.69
C SER A 38 -16.18 10.11 -12.09
N ALA A 39 -16.34 9.84 -13.39
CA ALA A 39 -17.08 8.68 -13.89
C ALA A 39 -16.40 7.35 -13.46
N ILE A 40 -15.07 7.24 -13.60
CA ILE A 40 -14.30 6.07 -13.17
C ILE A 40 -14.46 5.82 -11.68
N LEU A 41 -14.27 6.85 -10.85
CA LEU A 41 -14.41 6.74 -9.40
C LEU A 41 -15.84 6.32 -8.99
N THR A 42 -16.85 6.85 -9.68
CA THR A 42 -18.26 6.52 -9.42
C THR A 42 -18.56 5.05 -9.74
N GLU A 43 -18.15 4.55 -10.90
CA GLU A 43 -18.38 3.15 -11.28
C GLU A 43 -17.57 2.18 -10.41
N ALA A 44 -16.30 2.50 -10.09
CA ALA A 44 -15.51 1.73 -9.15
C ALA A 44 -16.15 1.71 -7.75
N GLY A 45 -16.62 2.86 -7.29
CA GLY A 45 -17.33 2.99 -6.01
C GLY A 45 -18.58 2.11 -5.95
N LYS A 46 -19.37 2.09 -7.01
CA LYS A 46 -20.55 1.22 -7.13
C LYS A 46 -20.17 -0.26 -7.06
N MET A 47 -19.16 -0.70 -7.81
CA MET A 47 -18.66 -2.08 -7.74
C MET A 47 -18.18 -2.43 -6.32
N CYS A 48 -17.46 -1.53 -5.65
CA CYS A 48 -17.02 -1.73 -4.27
C CYS A 48 -18.18 -1.84 -3.29
N GLU A 49 -19.22 -0.99 -3.40
CA GLU A 49 -20.39 -0.98 -2.52
C GLU A 49 -21.29 -2.21 -2.73
N GLU A 50 -21.59 -2.54 -3.99
CA GLU A 50 -22.60 -3.52 -4.34
C GLU A 50 -22.06 -4.96 -4.42
N VAL A 51 -20.79 -5.12 -4.82
CA VAL A 51 -20.18 -6.44 -5.05
C VAL A 51 -19.17 -6.79 -3.99
N MET A 52 -18.15 -5.94 -3.74
CA MET A 52 -17.04 -6.30 -2.86
C MET A 52 -17.39 -6.22 -1.37
N ALA A 53 -18.06 -5.15 -0.93
CA ALA A 53 -18.36 -4.96 0.49
C ALA A 53 -19.20 -6.11 1.10
N PRO A 54 -20.17 -6.71 0.39
CA PRO A 54 -20.87 -7.91 0.87
C PRO A 54 -19.95 -9.13 1.09
N LEU A 55 -18.78 -9.18 0.47
CA LEU A 55 -17.83 -10.31 0.58
C LEU A 55 -16.89 -10.19 1.79
N GLN A 56 -16.78 -9.01 2.40
CA GLN A 56 -15.85 -8.74 3.51
C GLN A 56 -16.07 -9.71 4.68
N ARG A 57 -17.29 -9.81 5.17
CA ARG A 57 -17.61 -10.67 6.32
C ARG A 57 -17.65 -12.16 5.98
N PRO A 58 -18.23 -12.62 4.87
CA PRO A 58 -18.11 -14.01 4.42
C PRO A 58 -16.68 -14.50 4.29
N GLY A 59 -15.76 -13.66 3.78
CA GLY A 59 -14.33 -13.98 3.67
C GLY A 59 -13.66 -14.27 5.02
N ASP A 60 -14.06 -13.56 6.08
CA ASP A 60 -13.54 -13.80 7.43
C ASP A 60 -14.14 -15.06 8.08
N LEU A 61 -15.44 -15.27 7.92
CA LEU A 61 -16.17 -16.39 8.52
C LEU A 61 -15.95 -17.73 7.80
N HIS A 62 -15.62 -17.70 6.52
CA HIS A 62 -15.39 -18.87 5.68
C HIS A 62 -14.05 -18.75 4.97
N PRO A 63 -12.94 -19.03 5.68
CA PRO A 63 -11.58 -18.89 5.15
C PRO A 63 -11.35 -19.69 3.87
N ALA A 64 -10.40 -19.21 3.04
CA ALA A 64 -9.86 -20.03 1.97
C ALA A 64 -9.23 -21.32 2.56
N ARG A 65 -9.37 -22.46 1.85
CA ARG A 65 -8.93 -23.77 2.33
C ARG A 65 -8.31 -24.61 1.22
N LEU A 66 -7.40 -25.49 1.59
CA LEU A 66 -6.79 -26.46 0.69
C LEU A 66 -7.45 -27.83 0.91
N GLU A 67 -8.17 -28.32 -0.10
CA GLU A 67 -8.89 -29.59 -0.06
C GLU A 67 -8.34 -30.54 -1.13
N ASN A 68 -7.69 -31.62 -0.71
CA ASN A 68 -7.10 -32.62 -1.64
C ASN A 68 -6.18 -32.00 -2.70
N GLY A 69 -5.36 -31.00 -2.31
CA GLY A 69 -4.44 -30.31 -3.20
C GLY A 69 -5.08 -29.24 -4.08
N VAL A 70 -6.39 -28.98 -3.93
CA VAL A 70 -7.12 -27.92 -4.64
C VAL A 70 -7.45 -26.80 -3.68
N LEU A 71 -7.05 -25.59 -4.01
CA LEU A 71 -7.43 -24.42 -3.25
C LEU A 71 -8.89 -24.08 -3.54
N ARG A 72 -9.66 -23.87 -2.46
CA ARG A 72 -11.04 -23.38 -2.50
C ARG A 72 -11.10 -21.99 -1.87
N THR A 73 -11.55 -21.02 -2.64
CA THR A 73 -11.69 -19.64 -2.17
C THR A 73 -12.96 -19.45 -1.34
N SER A 74 -13.04 -18.31 -0.64
CA SER A 74 -14.20 -17.95 0.16
C SER A 74 -15.46 -17.77 -0.71
N PRO A 75 -16.66 -18.00 -0.17
CA PRO A 75 -17.91 -17.88 -0.93
C PRO A 75 -18.06 -16.50 -1.57
N GLY A 76 -18.40 -16.46 -2.87
CA GLY A 76 -18.64 -15.25 -3.65
C GLY A 76 -17.36 -14.57 -4.19
N TYR A 77 -16.17 -15.04 -3.81
CA TYR A 77 -14.92 -14.42 -4.29
C TYR A 77 -14.68 -14.58 -5.78
N ALA A 78 -15.14 -15.68 -6.38
CA ALA A 78 -15.11 -15.87 -7.82
C ALA A 78 -15.97 -14.82 -8.56
N ASP A 79 -17.17 -14.52 -8.06
CA ASP A 79 -18.03 -13.48 -8.62
C ASP A 79 -17.44 -12.09 -8.41
N GLY A 80 -16.82 -11.86 -7.24
CA GLY A 80 -16.09 -10.61 -6.94
C GLY A 80 -14.91 -10.41 -7.89
N TRP A 81 -14.09 -11.43 -8.12
CA TRP A 81 -12.99 -11.38 -9.10
C TRP A 81 -13.51 -11.10 -10.51
N LYS A 82 -14.57 -11.80 -10.91
CA LYS A 82 -15.18 -11.60 -12.21
C LYS A 82 -15.64 -10.14 -12.42
N ALA A 83 -16.26 -9.54 -11.43
CA ALA A 83 -16.68 -8.13 -11.50
C ALA A 83 -15.47 -7.18 -11.61
N ILE A 84 -14.37 -7.46 -10.89
CA ILE A 84 -13.12 -6.71 -10.99
C ILE A 84 -12.51 -6.86 -12.41
N ALA A 85 -12.46 -8.06 -12.95
CA ALA A 85 -11.91 -8.37 -14.26
C ALA A 85 -12.74 -7.74 -15.40
N GLU A 86 -14.06 -7.96 -15.40
CA GLU A 86 -14.98 -7.42 -16.42
C GLU A 86 -15.04 -5.88 -16.42
N GLY A 87 -14.83 -5.25 -15.26
CA GLY A 87 -14.71 -3.81 -15.14
C GLY A 87 -13.36 -3.25 -15.58
N GLY A 88 -12.38 -4.11 -15.90
CA GLY A 88 -11.02 -3.71 -16.30
C GLY A 88 -10.16 -3.17 -15.16
N TRP A 89 -10.58 -3.35 -13.90
CA TRP A 89 -9.94 -2.76 -12.73
C TRP A 89 -8.54 -3.33 -12.42
N ILE A 90 -8.13 -4.41 -13.09
CA ILE A 90 -6.78 -4.96 -12.97
C ILE A 90 -5.80 -4.19 -13.85
N GLY A 91 -6.18 -3.93 -15.12
CA GLY A 91 -5.35 -3.28 -16.13
C GLY A 91 -5.40 -1.75 -16.14
N MET A 92 -5.87 -1.09 -15.08
CA MET A 92 -6.10 0.37 -15.07
C MET A 92 -4.89 1.19 -15.51
N SER A 93 -3.72 0.96 -14.94
CA SER A 93 -2.48 1.69 -15.26
C SER A 93 -1.62 1.03 -16.33
N GLY A 94 -2.05 -0.15 -16.82
CA GLY A 94 -1.35 -0.95 -17.80
C GLY A 94 -1.36 -0.33 -19.19
N ASP A 95 -0.40 -0.77 -20.03
CA ASP A 95 -0.22 -0.26 -21.38
C ASP A 95 -1.42 -0.63 -22.27
N PRO A 96 -2.04 0.35 -22.96
CA PRO A 96 -3.12 0.09 -23.92
C PRO A 96 -2.76 -0.88 -25.05
N GLU A 97 -1.48 -1.00 -25.41
CA GLU A 97 -1.01 -1.97 -26.42
C GLU A 97 -1.37 -3.40 -26.02
N TYR A 98 -1.38 -3.71 -24.71
CA TYR A 98 -1.69 -5.04 -24.18
C TYR A 98 -3.09 -5.12 -23.54
N GLY A 99 -3.95 -4.12 -23.76
CA GLY A 99 -5.32 -4.11 -23.26
C GLY A 99 -5.51 -3.39 -21.91
N GLY A 100 -4.50 -2.68 -21.44
CA GLY A 100 -4.62 -1.78 -20.28
C GLY A 100 -5.38 -0.50 -20.61
N MET A 101 -5.75 0.26 -19.58
CA MET A 101 -6.46 1.53 -19.74
C MET A 101 -5.53 2.74 -19.84
N GLY A 102 -4.25 2.62 -19.51
CA GLY A 102 -3.29 3.71 -19.52
C GLY A 102 -3.59 4.84 -18.50
N LEU A 103 -4.40 4.56 -17.48
CA LEU A 103 -4.78 5.57 -16.48
C LEU A 103 -3.62 5.97 -15.57
N PRO A 104 -3.65 7.19 -15.03
CA PRO A 104 -2.68 7.60 -14.02
C PRO A 104 -2.71 6.69 -12.79
N MET A 105 -1.54 6.45 -12.20
CA MET A 105 -1.41 5.72 -10.93
C MET A 105 -2.22 6.38 -9.81
N THR A 106 -2.39 7.69 -9.85
CA THR A 106 -3.22 8.44 -8.89
C THR A 106 -4.67 7.96 -8.90
N VAL A 107 -5.27 7.75 -10.07
CA VAL A 107 -6.64 7.22 -10.21
C VAL A 107 -6.69 5.75 -9.80
N THR A 108 -5.73 4.94 -10.27
CA THR A 108 -5.60 3.53 -9.89
C THR A 108 -5.50 3.35 -8.38
N THR A 109 -4.73 4.21 -7.71
CA THR A 109 -4.56 4.18 -6.24
C THR A 109 -5.86 4.49 -5.51
N ALA A 110 -6.65 5.46 -5.98
CA ALA A 110 -7.95 5.79 -5.40
C ALA A 110 -8.93 4.60 -5.51
N VAL A 111 -8.96 3.92 -6.66
CA VAL A 111 -9.80 2.73 -6.87
C VAL A 111 -9.33 1.57 -5.98
N ASN A 112 -8.01 1.32 -5.90
CA ASN A 112 -7.46 0.27 -5.04
C ASN A 112 -7.75 0.52 -3.55
N GLU A 113 -7.75 1.78 -3.09
CA GLU A 113 -8.15 2.12 -1.73
C GLU A 113 -9.63 1.79 -1.50
N MET A 114 -10.53 2.14 -2.42
CA MET A 114 -11.96 1.78 -2.32
C MET A 114 -12.16 0.27 -2.25
N MET A 115 -11.46 -0.49 -3.10
CA MET A 115 -11.51 -1.96 -3.06
C MET A 115 -11.00 -2.50 -1.73
N SER A 116 -9.93 -1.91 -1.17
CA SER A 116 -9.38 -2.29 0.15
C SER A 116 -10.35 -2.01 1.29
N ALA A 117 -11.05 -0.89 1.24
CA ALA A 117 -12.07 -0.53 2.23
C ALA A 117 -13.28 -1.47 2.17
N ALA A 118 -13.66 -1.90 0.98
CA ALA A 118 -14.81 -2.78 0.74
C ALA A 118 -14.50 -4.25 1.10
N CYS A 119 -13.37 -4.80 0.62
CA CYS A 119 -12.96 -6.18 0.91
C CYS A 119 -11.45 -6.35 0.76
N LEU A 120 -10.69 -6.13 1.84
CA LEU A 120 -9.23 -6.16 1.84
C LEU A 120 -8.67 -7.53 1.41
N SER A 121 -9.29 -8.63 1.84
CA SER A 121 -8.84 -9.98 1.52
C SER A 121 -8.91 -10.29 0.02
N LEU A 122 -9.95 -9.83 -0.69
CA LEU A 122 -10.06 -10.03 -2.14
C LEU A 122 -9.18 -9.04 -2.91
N GLN A 123 -9.08 -7.79 -2.43
CA GLN A 123 -8.29 -6.73 -3.09
C GLN A 123 -6.80 -7.09 -3.25
N LEU A 124 -6.26 -7.95 -2.37
CA LEU A 124 -4.89 -8.44 -2.51
C LEU A 124 -4.63 -9.17 -3.85
N ALA A 125 -5.61 -9.84 -4.42
CA ALA A 125 -5.44 -10.57 -5.67
C ALA A 125 -5.16 -9.63 -6.87
N PRO A 126 -6.01 -8.62 -7.18
CA PRO A 126 -5.71 -7.67 -8.24
C PRO A 126 -4.44 -6.86 -7.98
N LEU A 127 -4.12 -6.51 -6.71
CA LEU A 127 -2.90 -5.79 -6.38
C LEU A 127 -1.64 -6.57 -6.78
N MET A 128 -1.61 -7.89 -6.54
CA MET A 128 -0.48 -8.72 -6.94
C MET A 128 -0.35 -8.78 -8.47
N SER A 129 -1.48 -8.91 -9.18
CA SER A 129 -1.50 -8.91 -10.66
C SER A 129 -1.03 -7.57 -11.23
N GLN A 130 -1.47 -6.43 -10.68
CA GLN A 130 -1.05 -5.08 -11.09
C GLN A 130 0.46 -4.89 -10.96
N GLY A 131 1.04 -5.30 -9.83
CA GLY A 131 2.49 -5.23 -9.63
C GLY A 131 3.26 -6.13 -10.60
N GLN A 132 2.75 -7.32 -10.91
CA GLN A 132 3.34 -8.21 -11.90
C GLN A 132 3.26 -7.64 -13.33
N ILE A 133 2.13 -7.05 -13.71
CA ILE A 133 1.95 -6.37 -15.00
C ILE A 133 3.05 -5.30 -15.16
N GLU A 134 3.21 -4.41 -14.18
CA GLU A 134 4.23 -3.36 -14.23
C GLU A 134 5.66 -3.93 -14.34
N ALA A 135 5.98 -4.98 -13.59
CA ALA A 135 7.29 -5.63 -13.69
C ALA A 135 7.54 -6.26 -15.07
N LEU A 136 6.53 -6.91 -15.66
CA LEU A 136 6.65 -7.50 -17.00
C LEU A 136 6.74 -6.43 -18.10
N GLU A 137 5.96 -5.36 -18.02
CA GLU A 137 6.04 -4.23 -18.96
C GLU A 137 7.46 -3.65 -19.06
N HIS A 138 8.15 -3.54 -17.91
CA HIS A 138 9.48 -2.92 -17.84
C HIS A 138 10.63 -3.88 -18.14
N HIS A 139 10.48 -5.18 -17.87
CA HIS A 139 11.63 -6.08 -17.80
C HIS A 139 11.50 -7.35 -18.64
N ALA A 140 10.29 -7.77 -19.04
CA ALA A 140 10.10 -8.99 -19.81
C ALA A 140 10.51 -8.82 -21.28
N SER A 141 10.81 -9.94 -21.95
CA SER A 141 10.97 -9.96 -23.41
C SER A 141 9.64 -9.69 -24.10
N GLU A 142 9.66 -9.25 -25.35
CA GLU A 142 8.44 -8.94 -26.13
C GLU A 142 7.54 -10.18 -26.30
N GLU A 143 8.13 -11.38 -26.40
CA GLU A 143 7.37 -12.64 -26.47
C GLU A 143 6.60 -12.90 -25.16
N LEU A 144 7.24 -12.67 -24.00
CA LEU A 144 6.58 -12.83 -22.71
C LEU A 144 5.51 -11.77 -22.49
N LYS A 145 5.78 -10.51 -22.88
CA LYS A 145 4.78 -9.43 -22.80
C LYS A 145 3.55 -9.76 -23.63
N ALA A 146 3.74 -10.12 -24.91
CA ALA A 146 2.65 -10.41 -25.82
C ALA A 146 1.77 -11.59 -25.35
N LEU A 147 2.36 -12.58 -24.67
CA LEU A 147 1.64 -13.75 -24.17
C LEU A 147 0.93 -13.48 -22.84
N TYR A 148 1.61 -12.87 -21.87
CA TYR A 148 1.14 -12.82 -20.48
C TYR A 148 0.37 -11.53 -20.15
N LEU A 149 0.77 -10.36 -20.68
CA LEU A 149 0.15 -9.09 -20.30
C LEU A 149 -1.34 -9.01 -20.62
N PRO A 150 -1.82 -9.37 -21.84
CA PRO A 150 -3.24 -9.32 -22.15
C PRO A 150 -4.09 -10.18 -21.20
N LYS A 151 -3.60 -11.37 -20.84
CA LYS A 151 -4.31 -12.30 -19.96
C LYS A 151 -4.30 -11.88 -18.49
N LEU A 152 -3.22 -11.25 -18.03
CA LEU A 152 -3.15 -10.66 -16.68
C LEU A 152 -4.03 -9.42 -16.57
N MET A 153 -4.05 -8.55 -17.59
CA MET A 153 -4.87 -7.33 -17.62
C MET A 153 -6.36 -7.62 -17.71
N SER A 154 -6.75 -8.65 -18.47
CA SER A 154 -8.15 -9.10 -18.58
C SER A 154 -8.64 -9.84 -17.33
N GLY A 155 -7.71 -10.32 -16.47
CA GLY A 155 -8.04 -11.13 -15.31
C GLY A 155 -8.33 -12.60 -15.62
N GLU A 156 -8.13 -13.07 -16.87
CA GLU A 156 -8.14 -14.51 -17.18
C GLU A 156 -7.10 -15.25 -16.36
N TRP A 157 -5.92 -14.64 -16.19
CA TRP A 157 -4.83 -15.13 -15.37
C TRP A 157 -4.55 -14.17 -14.23
N SER A 158 -4.06 -14.70 -13.10
CA SER A 158 -3.63 -13.89 -11.96
C SER A 158 -2.12 -13.96 -11.75
N GLY A 159 -1.58 -12.91 -11.12
CA GLY A 159 -0.16 -12.77 -10.85
C GLY A 159 0.17 -12.86 -9.37
N THR A 160 1.38 -13.35 -9.05
CA THR A 160 1.88 -13.43 -7.67
C THR A 160 3.35 -13.06 -7.58
N MET A 161 3.80 -12.75 -6.37
CA MET A 161 5.18 -12.39 -6.04
C MET A 161 5.77 -13.40 -5.05
N ASN A 162 6.85 -14.09 -5.42
CA ASN A 162 7.46 -15.18 -4.67
C ASN A 162 8.91 -14.85 -4.29
N LEU A 163 9.11 -14.20 -3.14
CA LEU A 163 10.41 -13.81 -2.61
C LEU A 163 10.81 -14.65 -1.41
N THR A 164 9.96 -14.62 -0.37
CA THR A 164 10.25 -15.06 0.98
C THR A 164 10.46 -16.56 1.09
N GLU A 165 11.48 -16.96 1.82
CA GLU A 165 11.76 -18.34 2.21
C GLU A 165 11.85 -18.43 3.74
N PRO A 166 11.80 -19.64 4.35
CA PRO A 166 11.83 -19.76 5.82
C PRO A 166 13.00 -19.04 6.50
N GLN A 167 14.17 -18.99 5.86
CA GLN A 167 15.38 -18.33 6.35
C GLN A 167 15.61 -16.93 5.74
N ALA A 168 14.80 -16.50 4.77
CA ALA A 168 15.02 -15.29 3.97
C ALA A 168 13.73 -14.46 3.89
N GLY A 169 13.47 -13.66 4.94
CA GLY A 169 12.38 -12.68 4.99
C GLY A 169 12.87 -11.29 4.63
N SER A 170 13.25 -10.47 5.62
CA SER A 170 13.81 -9.14 5.39
C SER A 170 15.17 -9.19 4.69
N ASP A 171 16.00 -10.20 5.00
CA ASP A 171 17.22 -10.51 4.25
C ASP A 171 16.93 -11.47 3.09
N VAL A 172 16.41 -10.93 2.00
CA VAL A 172 16.19 -11.69 0.76
C VAL A 172 17.49 -12.25 0.18
N GLY A 173 18.64 -11.65 0.52
CA GLY A 173 19.96 -12.14 0.12
C GLY A 173 20.30 -13.55 0.58
N ALA A 174 19.59 -14.07 1.59
CA ALA A 174 19.75 -15.42 2.13
C ALA A 174 18.91 -16.50 1.42
N LEU A 175 18.18 -16.18 0.35
CA LEU A 175 17.38 -17.16 -0.39
C LEU A 175 18.22 -18.28 -0.99
N THR A 176 17.64 -19.48 -1.02
CA THR A 176 18.31 -20.73 -1.46
C THR A 176 17.63 -21.38 -2.67
N SER A 177 16.47 -20.93 -3.11
CA SER A 177 15.83 -21.39 -4.35
C SER A 177 16.78 -21.26 -5.54
N LYS A 178 16.77 -22.26 -6.42
CA LYS A 178 17.67 -22.39 -7.57
C LYS A 178 16.89 -22.33 -8.88
N ALA A 179 17.57 -21.89 -9.93
CA ALA A 179 17.10 -22.00 -11.32
C ALA A 179 18.24 -22.54 -12.17
N GLU A 180 18.03 -23.68 -12.83
CA GLU A 180 19.02 -24.32 -13.69
C GLU A 180 18.59 -24.18 -15.16
N PRO A 181 19.49 -23.72 -16.06
CA PRO A 181 19.15 -23.55 -17.47
C PRO A 181 18.90 -24.91 -18.14
N ASN A 182 17.81 -25.00 -18.94
CA ASN A 182 17.44 -26.22 -19.68
C ASN A 182 18.11 -26.31 -21.07
N GLY A 183 18.79 -25.26 -21.51
CA GLY A 183 19.43 -25.20 -22.83
C GLY A 183 18.51 -24.80 -23.98
N ASP A 184 17.23 -24.61 -23.74
CA ASP A 184 16.20 -24.17 -24.70
C ASP A 184 15.67 -22.73 -24.44
N GLY A 185 16.39 -21.96 -23.61
CA GLY A 185 15.98 -20.62 -23.19
C GLY A 185 15.07 -20.61 -21.97
N THR A 186 14.70 -21.78 -21.43
CA THR A 186 13.92 -21.92 -20.20
C THR A 186 14.79 -22.42 -19.04
N TYR A 187 14.21 -22.38 -17.84
CA TYR A 187 14.90 -22.75 -16.60
C TYR A 187 14.04 -23.70 -15.78
N SER A 188 14.67 -24.60 -15.03
CA SER A 188 14.05 -25.46 -14.02
C SER A 188 14.21 -24.81 -12.66
N VAL A 189 13.10 -24.31 -12.08
CA VAL A 189 13.08 -23.62 -10.78
C VAL A 189 12.77 -24.62 -9.67
N THR A 190 13.63 -24.67 -8.62
CA THR A 190 13.47 -25.57 -7.48
C THR A 190 13.65 -24.81 -6.18
N GLY A 191 12.75 -25.05 -5.23
CA GLY A 191 12.78 -24.45 -3.90
C GLY A 191 11.40 -24.29 -3.29
N GLN A 192 11.36 -23.74 -2.08
CA GLN A 192 10.12 -23.47 -1.37
C GLN A 192 10.00 -21.97 -1.07
N LYS A 193 8.82 -21.43 -1.32
CA LYS A 193 8.44 -20.04 -0.99
C LYS A 193 7.31 -20.04 0.02
N ILE A 194 7.38 -19.13 1.00
CA ILE A 194 6.37 -19.01 2.06
C ILE A 194 5.73 -17.63 2.05
N TYR A 195 4.55 -17.52 2.67
CA TYR A 195 3.75 -16.30 2.75
C TYR A 195 3.33 -15.74 1.39
N ILE A 196 3.07 -16.62 0.42
CA ILE A 196 2.68 -16.19 -0.92
C ILE A 196 1.18 -15.88 -0.96
N SER A 197 0.86 -14.59 -1.01
CA SER A 197 -0.50 -14.10 -1.16
C SER A 197 -1.07 -14.55 -2.50
N TRP A 198 -2.25 -15.17 -2.46
CA TRP A 198 -2.96 -15.67 -3.65
C TRP A 198 -2.11 -16.60 -4.53
N GLY A 199 -1.23 -17.42 -3.90
CA GLY A 199 -0.37 -18.37 -4.59
C GLY A 199 -1.12 -19.39 -5.43
N ASP A 200 -2.41 -19.58 -5.20
CA ASP A 200 -3.35 -20.30 -6.06
C ASP A 200 -4.77 -19.78 -5.83
N ASN A 201 -5.68 -20.09 -6.75
CA ASN A 201 -7.11 -19.80 -6.66
C ASN A 201 -7.90 -20.75 -7.59
N ASP A 202 -9.24 -20.77 -7.46
CA ASP A 202 -10.16 -21.61 -8.22
C ASP A 202 -11.06 -20.80 -9.18
N PHE A 203 -10.68 -19.56 -9.49
CA PHE A 203 -11.45 -18.66 -10.36
C PHE A 203 -10.67 -18.16 -11.61
N CYS A 204 -9.33 -18.27 -11.62
CA CYS A 204 -8.53 -17.96 -12.82
C CYS A 204 -8.14 -19.23 -13.56
N GLU A 205 -7.98 -19.12 -14.88
CA GLU A 205 -7.52 -20.23 -15.71
C GLU A 205 -6.06 -20.59 -15.44
N ASN A 206 -5.24 -19.62 -15.04
CA ASN A 206 -3.83 -19.81 -14.71
C ASN A 206 -3.40 -18.86 -13.60
N VAL A 207 -2.36 -19.24 -12.85
CA VAL A 207 -1.66 -18.41 -11.88
C VAL A 207 -0.21 -18.29 -12.28
N CYS A 208 0.27 -17.07 -12.46
CA CYS A 208 1.61 -16.76 -12.94
C CYS A 208 2.47 -16.24 -11.79
N HIS A 209 3.58 -16.89 -11.49
CA HIS A 209 4.43 -16.58 -10.35
C HIS A 209 5.69 -15.83 -10.83
N LEU A 210 5.98 -14.64 -10.27
CA LEU A 210 7.31 -14.05 -10.34
C LEU A 210 8.16 -14.58 -9.18
N VAL A 211 9.16 -15.39 -9.49
CA VAL A 211 9.94 -16.16 -8.53
C VAL A 211 11.40 -15.69 -8.52
N LEU A 212 11.90 -15.29 -7.35
CA LEU A 212 13.33 -15.03 -7.15
C LEU A 212 14.08 -16.34 -6.91
N ALA A 213 15.12 -16.59 -7.70
CA ALA A 213 15.97 -17.78 -7.57
C ALA A 213 17.42 -17.47 -8.00
N ARG A 214 18.35 -18.36 -7.65
CA ARG A 214 19.77 -18.25 -8.00
C ARG A 214 20.11 -19.14 -9.18
N LEU A 215 20.86 -18.59 -10.12
CA LEU A 215 21.58 -19.37 -11.13
C LEU A 215 22.81 -20.06 -10.50
N PRO A 216 23.35 -21.15 -11.13
CA PRO A 216 24.52 -21.88 -10.59
C PRO A 216 25.76 -21.01 -10.37
N ASP A 217 25.96 -19.97 -11.18
CA ASP A 217 27.06 -19.01 -11.13
C ASP A 217 26.72 -17.74 -10.32
N GLY A 218 25.54 -17.68 -9.69
CA GLY A 218 25.06 -16.52 -8.93
C GLY A 218 25.91 -16.22 -7.70
N ALA A 219 26.42 -15.00 -7.59
CA ALA A 219 27.15 -14.54 -6.41
C ALA A 219 26.29 -14.59 -5.13
N PRO A 220 26.89 -14.76 -3.93
CA PRO A 220 26.16 -14.64 -2.66
C PRO A 220 25.49 -13.27 -2.48
N GLY A 221 24.44 -13.24 -1.66
CA GLY A 221 23.70 -12.01 -1.37
C GLY A 221 22.75 -11.62 -2.51
N THR A 222 22.27 -10.39 -2.52
CA THR A 222 21.25 -9.91 -3.46
C THR A 222 21.74 -9.78 -4.90
N LYS A 223 23.06 -9.66 -5.10
CA LYS A 223 23.69 -9.45 -6.43
C LYS A 223 23.70 -10.69 -7.33
N GLY A 224 23.42 -11.88 -6.79
CA GLY A 224 23.36 -13.13 -7.57
C GLY A 224 21.96 -13.68 -7.78
N ILE A 225 20.93 -12.86 -7.54
CA ILE A 225 19.52 -13.26 -7.64
C ILE A 225 18.98 -12.87 -9.02
N SER A 226 18.28 -13.81 -9.66
CA SER A 226 17.55 -13.62 -10.93
C SER A 226 16.05 -13.76 -10.71
N LEU A 227 15.25 -13.24 -11.63
CA LEU A 227 13.79 -13.27 -11.58
C LEU A 227 13.24 -14.16 -12.69
N PHE A 228 12.31 -15.03 -12.35
CA PHE A 228 11.70 -15.98 -13.27
C PHE A 228 10.19 -15.87 -13.26
N LEU A 229 9.57 -15.94 -14.43
CA LEU A 229 8.14 -16.10 -14.61
C LEU A 229 7.83 -17.60 -14.70
N VAL A 230 7.06 -18.12 -13.74
CA VAL A 230 6.75 -19.55 -13.60
C VAL A 230 5.24 -19.72 -13.53
N PRO A 231 4.54 -20.13 -14.60
CA PRO A 231 3.09 -20.32 -14.59
C PRO A 231 2.71 -21.66 -13.94
N LYS A 232 1.51 -21.74 -13.36
CA LYS A 232 0.91 -22.98 -12.84
C LYS A 232 0.65 -23.98 -13.95
N TYR A 233 0.14 -23.51 -15.09
CA TYR A 233 0.01 -24.28 -16.32
C TYR A 233 0.89 -23.67 -17.40
N ILE A 234 1.74 -24.50 -18.01
CA ILE A 234 2.62 -24.06 -19.10
C ILE A 234 1.75 -23.73 -20.32
N PRO A 235 1.84 -22.53 -20.89
CA PRO A 235 1.05 -22.17 -22.08
C PRO A 235 1.35 -23.10 -23.26
N ASP A 236 0.31 -23.49 -23.98
CA ASP A 236 0.41 -24.23 -25.23
C ASP A 236 0.79 -23.31 -26.41
N GLU A 237 0.86 -23.87 -27.64
CA GLU A 237 1.20 -23.15 -28.88
C GLU A 237 0.20 -22.00 -29.20
N ASN A 238 -1.01 -22.07 -28.67
CA ASN A 238 -2.06 -21.06 -28.86
C ASN A 238 -2.13 -20.06 -27.69
N GLY A 239 -1.24 -20.19 -26.70
CA GLY A 239 -1.22 -19.36 -25.50
C GLY A 239 -2.32 -19.69 -24.47
N ASN A 240 -2.93 -20.88 -24.56
CA ASN A 240 -3.89 -21.36 -23.57
C ASN A 240 -3.17 -22.16 -22.46
N PRO A 241 -3.79 -22.32 -21.25
CA PRO A 241 -3.25 -23.20 -20.23
C PRO A 241 -3.10 -24.63 -20.76
N GLY A 242 -1.86 -25.13 -20.81
CA GLY A 242 -1.53 -26.47 -21.29
C GLY A 242 -1.29 -27.44 -20.15
N VAL A 243 -0.11 -28.08 -20.15
CA VAL A 243 0.25 -29.05 -19.11
C VAL A 243 0.51 -28.39 -17.77
N ALA A 244 0.16 -29.08 -16.68
CA ALA A 244 0.50 -28.64 -15.34
C ALA A 244 2.03 -28.56 -15.16
N ASN A 245 2.48 -27.49 -14.54
CA ASN A 245 3.88 -27.29 -14.21
C ASN A 245 4.25 -28.00 -12.89
N ASP A 246 5.53 -28.25 -12.66
CA ASP A 246 6.03 -28.95 -11.48
C ASP A 246 6.09 -28.02 -10.25
N LEU A 247 4.94 -27.48 -9.89
CA LEU A 247 4.74 -26.67 -8.69
C LEU A 247 3.41 -27.02 -8.00
N LYS A 248 3.34 -26.74 -6.69
CA LYS A 248 2.12 -27.00 -5.91
C LYS A 248 2.05 -26.13 -4.67
N VAL A 249 0.83 -25.89 -4.20
CA VAL A 249 0.56 -25.40 -2.84
C VAL A 249 0.72 -26.55 -1.86
N VAL A 250 1.62 -26.40 -0.89
CA VAL A 250 1.86 -27.41 0.16
C VAL A 250 0.89 -27.24 1.32
N SER A 251 0.69 -25.97 1.73
CA SER A 251 -0.18 -25.61 2.84
C SER A 251 -0.62 -24.14 2.74
N LEU A 252 -1.64 -23.80 3.52
CA LEU A 252 -2.04 -22.42 3.76
C LEU A 252 -1.69 -22.02 5.19
N GLU A 253 -1.31 -20.76 5.37
CA GLU A 253 -1.07 -20.20 6.70
C GLU A 253 -2.38 -19.96 7.44
N HIS A 254 -2.45 -20.36 8.71
CA HIS A 254 -3.51 -20.00 9.63
C HIS A 254 -3.16 -18.64 10.27
N LYS A 255 -3.92 -17.60 9.96
CA LYS A 255 -3.56 -16.21 10.24
C LYS A 255 -4.48 -15.53 11.23
N MET A 256 -4.01 -14.43 11.81
CA MET A 256 -4.80 -13.52 12.67
C MET A 256 -5.99 -12.89 11.93
N GLY A 257 -5.82 -12.56 10.67
CA GLY A 257 -6.80 -11.91 9.80
C GLY A 257 -6.57 -12.23 8.33
N LEU A 258 -7.29 -11.54 7.44
CA LEU A 258 -7.29 -11.81 5.99
C LEU A 258 -7.59 -13.26 5.67
N HIS A 259 -8.56 -13.83 6.36
CA HIS A 259 -8.88 -15.25 6.28
C HIS A 259 -9.34 -15.67 4.87
N GLY A 260 -10.02 -14.76 4.16
CA GLY A 260 -10.44 -14.96 2.77
C GLY A 260 -9.29 -14.90 1.76
N SER A 261 -8.13 -14.33 2.12
CA SER A 261 -6.95 -14.27 1.26
C SER A 261 -6.06 -15.48 1.53
N PRO A 262 -5.93 -16.44 0.61
CA PRO A 262 -5.03 -17.59 0.80
C PRO A 262 -3.58 -17.11 0.83
N THR A 263 -2.86 -17.49 1.87
CA THR A 263 -1.42 -17.25 2.03
C THR A 263 -0.72 -18.60 1.95
N CYS A 264 -0.07 -18.84 0.82
CA CYS A 264 0.40 -20.17 0.43
C CYS A 264 1.85 -20.41 0.79
N VAL A 265 2.15 -21.67 1.13
CA VAL A 265 3.48 -22.25 1.03
C VAL A 265 3.56 -22.92 -0.34
N MET A 266 4.44 -22.39 -1.22
CA MET A 266 4.62 -22.86 -2.59
C MET A 266 5.86 -23.75 -2.67
N GLN A 267 5.72 -24.92 -3.29
CA GLN A 267 6.84 -25.82 -3.61
C GLN A 267 7.05 -25.87 -5.11
N TYR A 268 8.28 -25.68 -5.53
CA TYR A 268 8.76 -25.78 -6.92
C TYR A 268 9.71 -26.97 -7.00
N ASP A 269 9.38 -27.96 -7.84
CA ASP A 269 10.10 -29.24 -7.96
C ASP A 269 10.74 -29.39 -9.37
N GLY A 270 11.46 -28.37 -9.84
CA GLY A 270 11.98 -28.28 -11.20
C GLY A 270 11.01 -27.59 -12.15
N ALA A 271 10.15 -26.72 -11.63
CA ALA A 271 9.12 -26.03 -12.39
C ALA A 271 9.72 -25.21 -13.54
N LYS A 272 9.15 -25.35 -14.75
CA LYS A 272 9.58 -24.62 -15.95
C LYS A 272 9.26 -23.14 -15.82
N GLY A 273 10.28 -22.29 -16.06
CA GLY A 273 10.16 -20.84 -15.99
C GLY A 273 10.98 -20.12 -17.06
N TRP A 274 10.72 -18.84 -17.23
CA TRP A 274 11.41 -17.94 -18.14
C TRP A 274 12.05 -16.80 -17.39
N LEU A 275 13.27 -16.42 -17.79
CA LEU A 275 13.98 -15.29 -17.20
C LEU A 275 13.23 -13.98 -17.49
N VAL A 276 13.05 -13.15 -16.46
CA VAL A 276 12.52 -11.79 -16.56
C VAL A 276 13.65 -10.80 -16.28
N GLY A 277 13.95 -9.97 -17.26
CA GLY A 277 15.09 -9.05 -17.22
C GLY A 277 16.41 -9.75 -17.55
N GLN A 278 17.44 -9.42 -16.79
CA GLN A 278 18.80 -9.93 -16.99
C GLN A 278 19.19 -10.88 -15.85
N GLU A 279 20.05 -11.85 -16.15
CA GLU A 279 20.68 -12.71 -15.16
C GLU A 279 21.35 -11.86 -14.06
N HIS A 280 21.20 -12.28 -12.81
CA HIS A 280 21.74 -11.61 -11.60
C HIS A 280 21.19 -10.18 -11.36
N LYS A 281 20.16 -9.74 -12.09
CA LYS A 281 19.47 -8.46 -11.91
C LYS A 281 18.02 -8.61 -11.42
N GLY A 282 17.65 -9.79 -10.94
CA GLY A 282 16.29 -10.09 -10.50
C GLY A 282 15.78 -9.19 -9.38
N MET A 283 16.67 -8.73 -8.49
CA MET A 283 16.27 -7.76 -7.46
C MET A 283 15.82 -6.42 -8.04
N ALA A 284 16.52 -5.91 -9.06
CA ALA A 284 16.12 -4.64 -9.70
C ALA A 284 14.75 -4.77 -10.38
N ALA A 285 14.51 -5.88 -11.09
CA ALA A 285 13.21 -6.16 -11.70
C ALA A 285 12.10 -6.35 -10.66
N MET A 286 12.37 -7.07 -9.58
CA MET A 286 11.41 -7.27 -8.49
C MET A 286 11.12 -5.97 -7.71
N PHE A 287 12.07 -5.03 -7.61
CA PHE A 287 11.83 -3.73 -6.99
C PHE A 287 10.78 -2.90 -7.73
N THR A 288 10.61 -3.06 -9.03
CA THR A 288 9.51 -2.43 -9.78
C THR A 288 8.16 -2.87 -9.19
N MET A 289 7.93 -4.18 -9.07
CA MET A 289 6.73 -4.73 -8.43
C MET A 289 6.60 -4.32 -6.96
N MET A 290 7.71 -4.37 -6.19
CA MET A 290 7.69 -4.01 -4.77
C MET A 290 7.36 -2.54 -4.51
N ASN A 291 7.79 -1.61 -5.36
CA ASN A 291 7.47 -0.19 -5.18
C ASN A 291 5.98 0.08 -5.43
N ASN A 292 5.41 -0.55 -6.47
CA ASN A 292 3.96 -0.55 -6.71
C ASN A 292 3.23 -1.14 -5.50
N ALA A 293 3.66 -2.33 -5.02
CA ALA A 293 3.08 -2.97 -3.86
C ALA A 293 3.17 -2.10 -2.59
N ARG A 294 4.26 -1.36 -2.36
CA ARG A 294 4.39 -0.45 -1.20
C ARG A 294 3.38 0.69 -1.22
N LEU A 295 3.16 1.32 -2.37
CA LEU A 295 2.09 2.31 -2.54
C LEU A 295 0.73 1.68 -2.27
N GLY A 296 0.45 0.52 -2.88
CA GLY A 296 -0.78 -0.23 -2.69
C GLY A 296 -1.03 -0.63 -1.23
N VAL A 297 0.01 -1.08 -0.51
CA VAL A 297 -0.08 -1.42 0.92
C VAL A 297 -0.33 -0.19 1.79
N GLY A 298 0.24 0.98 1.45
CA GLY A 298 -0.18 2.25 2.04
C GLY A 298 -1.69 2.47 1.87
N GLY A 299 -2.19 2.25 0.66
CA GLY A 299 -3.61 2.33 0.31
C GLY A 299 -4.48 1.30 1.05
N GLN A 300 -3.98 0.09 1.28
CA GLN A 300 -4.67 -0.93 2.11
C GLN A 300 -4.88 -0.45 3.54
N GLY A 301 -3.87 0.20 4.12
CA GLY A 301 -4.00 0.81 5.45
C GLY A 301 -5.06 1.92 5.48
N VAL A 302 -5.06 2.79 4.47
CA VAL A 302 -6.04 3.89 4.34
C VAL A 302 -7.45 3.33 4.09
N GLY A 303 -7.60 2.34 3.21
CA GLY A 303 -8.88 1.69 2.95
C GLY A 303 -9.47 0.99 4.18
N ALA A 304 -8.63 0.23 4.91
CA ALA A 304 -9.06 -0.39 6.18
C ALA A 304 -9.47 0.67 7.22
N ALA A 305 -8.77 1.82 7.27
CA ALA A 305 -9.16 2.95 8.10
C ALA A 305 -10.53 3.50 7.70
N GLU A 306 -10.79 3.69 6.40
CA GLU A 306 -12.08 4.17 5.91
C GLU A 306 -13.22 3.21 6.31
N GLY A 307 -13.05 1.92 6.06
CA GLY A 307 -14.06 0.91 6.44
C GLY A 307 -14.33 0.90 7.96
N ALA A 308 -13.28 0.90 8.77
CA ALA A 308 -13.39 0.93 10.23
C ALA A 308 -14.02 2.24 10.74
N TYR A 309 -13.66 3.39 10.17
CA TYR A 309 -14.26 4.68 10.51
C TYR A 309 -15.75 4.72 10.22
N GLN A 310 -16.17 4.32 9.02
CA GLN A 310 -17.59 4.28 8.65
C GLN A 310 -18.39 3.35 9.56
N HIS A 311 -17.81 2.19 9.91
CA HIS A 311 -18.45 1.23 10.82
C HIS A 311 -18.62 1.82 12.22
N ALA A 312 -17.57 2.45 12.77
CA ALA A 312 -17.62 3.10 14.07
C ALA A 312 -18.56 4.31 14.11
N LEU A 313 -18.56 5.14 13.06
CA LEU A 313 -19.45 6.29 12.94
C LEU A 313 -20.92 5.84 12.91
N ALA A 314 -21.25 4.81 12.13
CA ALA A 314 -22.60 4.26 12.06
C ALA A 314 -23.07 3.79 13.43
N TYR A 315 -22.24 3.05 14.16
CA TYR A 315 -22.54 2.61 15.50
C TYR A 315 -22.75 3.78 16.46
N ALA A 316 -21.89 4.80 16.41
CA ALA A 316 -21.99 5.99 17.28
C ALA A 316 -23.28 6.80 17.04
N LEU A 317 -23.78 6.82 15.80
CA LEU A 317 -25.04 7.50 15.43
C LEU A 317 -26.29 6.75 15.90
N GLU A 318 -26.21 5.43 16.11
CA GLU A 318 -27.36 4.59 16.46
C GLU A 318 -27.38 4.19 17.94
N ARG A 319 -26.20 4.02 18.56
CA ARG A 319 -26.06 3.54 19.93
C ARG A 319 -26.57 4.57 20.94
N LYS A 320 -27.62 4.21 21.66
CA LYS A 320 -28.19 5.02 22.75
C LYS A 320 -27.52 4.66 24.07
N GLN A 321 -26.82 5.63 24.67
CA GLN A 321 -26.22 5.48 26.00
C GLN A 321 -25.91 6.86 26.61
N GLY A 322 -26.28 7.04 27.87
CA GLY A 322 -26.13 8.30 28.59
C GLY A 322 -27.20 9.34 28.22
N LYS A 323 -27.12 10.51 28.87
CA LYS A 323 -28.01 11.65 28.61
C LYS A 323 -27.29 12.63 27.68
N THR A 324 -27.58 12.55 26.40
CA THR A 324 -26.98 13.39 25.36
C THR A 324 -28.07 14.09 24.54
N PRO A 325 -27.79 15.21 23.85
CA PRO A 325 -28.76 15.93 23.03
C PRO A 325 -29.46 15.08 21.96
N SER A 326 -28.70 14.26 21.22
CA SER A 326 -29.27 13.34 20.22
C SER A 326 -29.83 12.04 20.81
N GLY A 327 -29.53 11.75 22.08
CA GLY A 327 -29.80 10.45 22.71
C GLY A 327 -28.84 9.35 22.33
N THR A 328 -27.81 9.62 21.52
CA THR A 328 -26.81 8.65 21.05
C THR A 328 -25.40 9.00 21.54
N ILE A 329 -24.47 8.05 21.45
CA ILE A 329 -23.11 8.23 21.97
C ILE A 329 -22.28 9.24 21.18
N ILE A 330 -22.69 9.64 19.97
CA ILE A 330 -21.97 10.60 19.12
C ILE A 330 -21.74 11.95 19.80
N ASP A 331 -22.57 12.34 20.76
CA ASP A 331 -22.49 13.62 21.45
C ASP A 331 -21.59 13.59 22.71
N HIS A 332 -21.08 12.42 23.11
CA HIS A 332 -20.07 12.37 24.17
C HIS A 332 -18.76 12.94 23.66
N ALA A 333 -18.14 13.83 24.44
CA ALA A 333 -16.91 14.52 24.05
C ALA A 333 -15.78 13.57 23.66
N ASP A 334 -15.59 12.46 24.39
CA ASP A 334 -14.54 11.49 24.06
C ASP A 334 -14.84 10.68 22.79
N VAL A 335 -16.11 10.30 22.58
CA VAL A 335 -16.51 9.64 21.32
C VAL A 335 -16.30 10.58 20.13
N ARG A 336 -16.67 11.86 20.30
CA ARG A 336 -16.45 12.89 19.27
C ARG A 336 -14.96 13.08 18.99
N ARG A 337 -14.10 13.13 20.03
CA ARG A 337 -12.64 13.22 19.89
C ARG A 337 -12.12 12.01 19.09
N MET A 338 -12.49 10.79 19.46
CA MET A 338 -12.08 9.57 18.74
C MET A 338 -12.45 9.64 17.25
N LEU A 339 -13.70 10.00 16.92
CA LEU A 339 -14.15 10.12 15.53
C LEU A 339 -13.44 11.24 14.77
N MET A 340 -13.12 12.36 15.42
CA MET A 340 -12.35 13.46 14.83
C MET A 340 -10.90 13.05 14.59
N ASP A 341 -10.24 12.36 15.53
CA ASP A 341 -8.89 11.81 15.35
C ASP A 341 -8.84 10.85 14.16
N MET A 342 -9.79 9.90 14.11
CA MET A 342 -9.90 8.94 13.00
C MET A 342 -10.05 9.66 11.65
N ARG A 343 -10.97 10.61 11.56
CA ARG A 343 -11.26 11.32 10.30
C ARG A 343 -10.11 12.21 9.85
N ALA A 344 -9.45 12.88 10.79
CA ALA A 344 -8.34 13.78 10.50
C ALA A 344 -7.08 13.01 10.05
N ASP A 345 -6.71 11.93 10.76
CA ASP A 345 -5.59 11.08 10.37
C ASP A 345 -5.84 10.35 9.03
N LEU A 346 -7.08 9.90 8.79
CA LEU A 346 -7.48 9.27 7.53
C LEU A 346 -7.34 10.23 6.35
N PHE A 347 -7.78 11.49 6.48
CA PHE A 347 -7.61 12.50 5.44
C PHE A 347 -6.12 12.74 5.14
N ALA A 348 -5.30 12.91 6.18
CA ALA A 348 -3.85 13.10 6.03
C ALA A 348 -3.18 11.92 5.30
N ALA A 349 -3.49 10.68 5.71
CA ALA A 349 -2.91 9.49 5.11
C ALA A 349 -3.33 9.31 3.64
N ARG A 350 -4.61 9.59 3.31
CA ARG A 350 -5.13 9.57 1.94
C ARG A 350 -4.45 10.62 1.07
N ALA A 351 -4.30 11.84 1.57
CA ALA A 351 -3.61 12.91 0.84
C ALA A 351 -2.14 12.56 0.54
N ILE A 352 -1.40 12.04 1.53
CA ILE A 352 -0.01 11.58 1.35
C ILE A 352 0.08 10.46 0.30
N MET A 353 -0.83 9.50 0.35
CA MET A 353 -0.89 8.39 -0.60
C MET A 353 -1.14 8.88 -2.04
N LEU A 354 -2.15 9.73 -2.24
CA LEU A 354 -2.47 10.28 -3.56
C LEU A 354 -1.38 11.23 -4.08
N ALA A 355 -0.74 12.01 -3.22
CA ALA A 355 0.39 12.86 -3.59
C ALA A 355 1.62 12.04 -4.01
N ASN A 356 1.86 10.88 -3.36
CA ASN A 356 2.90 9.96 -3.80
C ASN A 356 2.59 9.39 -5.19
N ALA A 357 1.34 8.96 -5.42
CA ALA A 357 0.89 8.48 -6.73
C ALA A 357 1.02 9.57 -7.81
N ALA A 358 0.64 10.82 -7.51
CA ALA A 358 0.80 11.94 -8.43
C ALA A 358 2.29 12.21 -8.77
N ALA A 359 3.19 12.08 -7.80
CA ALA A 359 4.63 12.20 -8.05
C ALA A 359 5.16 11.07 -8.98
N ILE A 360 4.65 9.85 -8.84
CA ILE A 360 4.96 8.73 -9.74
C ILE A 360 4.46 9.04 -11.16
N ASP A 361 3.23 9.52 -11.30
CA ASP A 361 2.66 9.90 -12.59
C ASP A 361 3.45 11.01 -13.27
N MET A 362 3.83 12.04 -12.53
CA MET A 362 4.66 13.14 -13.05
C MET A 362 6.03 12.66 -13.48
N ALA A 363 6.67 11.78 -12.71
CA ALA A 363 7.94 11.17 -13.10
C ALA A 363 7.80 10.35 -14.39
N LYS A 364 6.75 9.55 -14.51
CA LYS A 364 6.46 8.71 -15.69
C LYS A 364 6.13 9.53 -16.93
N ALA A 365 5.40 10.64 -16.76
CA ALA A 365 4.95 11.49 -17.86
C ALA A 365 6.04 12.44 -18.38
N THR A 366 6.90 12.94 -17.50
CA THR A 366 7.87 13.99 -17.83
C THR A 366 9.31 13.51 -17.93
N GLY A 367 9.64 12.34 -17.36
CA GLY A 367 11.02 11.87 -17.21
C GLY A 367 11.87 12.71 -16.25
N ASN A 368 11.25 13.63 -15.48
CA ASN A 368 11.96 14.55 -14.60
C ASN A 368 12.47 13.81 -13.33
N ALA A 369 13.76 13.91 -13.06
CA ALA A 369 14.43 13.27 -11.94
C ALA A 369 13.94 13.77 -10.57
N ASP A 370 13.52 15.03 -10.46
CA ASP A 370 13.00 15.58 -9.19
C ASP A 370 11.69 14.96 -8.79
N TRP A 371 10.79 14.69 -9.75
CA TRP A 371 9.56 13.93 -9.48
C TRP A 371 9.84 12.49 -9.08
N ALA A 372 10.82 11.85 -9.72
CA ALA A 372 11.24 10.50 -9.34
C ALA A 372 11.83 10.46 -7.92
N ALA A 373 12.65 11.45 -7.55
CA ALA A 373 13.19 11.59 -6.20
C ALA A 373 12.10 11.85 -5.15
N ARG A 374 11.11 12.71 -5.48
CA ARG A 374 9.94 12.98 -4.62
C ARG A 374 9.10 11.71 -4.41
N ALA A 375 8.80 10.96 -5.45
CA ALA A 375 8.08 9.69 -5.35
C ALA A 375 8.84 8.69 -4.49
N ALA A 376 10.16 8.57 -4.69
CA ALA A 376 11.02 7.70 -3.90
C ALA A 376 11.06 8.08 -2.42
N LEU A 377 11.06 9.38 -2.08
CA LEU A 377 11.00 9.90 -0.71
C LEU A 377 9.63 9.60 -0.06
N LEU A 378 8.53 9.83 -0.77
CA LEU A 378 7.18 9.69 -0.24
C LEU A 378 6.75 8.22 -0.06
N THR A 379 7.28 7.28 -0.85
CA THR A 379 6.86 5.87 -0.81
C THR A 379 6.99 5.22 0.58
N PRO A 380 8.13 5.28 1.30
CA PRO A 380 8.24 4.72 2.65
C PRO A 380 7.33 5.44 3.65
N ILE A 381 7.14 6.75 3.52
CA ILE A 381 6.25 7.55 4.37
C ILE A 381 4.80 7.12 4.15
N CYS A 382 4.36 7.04 2.89
CA CYS A 382 3.04 6.59 2.50
C CYS A 382 2.72 5.20 3.05
N LYS A 383 3.60 4.22 2.83
CA LYS A 383 3.42 2.84 3.29
C LYS A 383 3.33 2.76 4.81
N ALA A 384 4.26 3.36 5.53
CA ALA A 384 4.31 3.24 6.97
C ALA A 384 3.18 4.02 7.65
N PHE A 385 2.96 5.28 7.27
CA PHE A 385 1.93 6.11 7.89
C PHE A 385 0.51 5.66 7.53
N GLY A 386 0.27 5.24 6.29
CA GLY A 386 -1.02 4.68 5.85
C GLY A 386 -1.40 3.44 6.66
N THR A 387 -0.47 2.49 6.80
CA THR A 387 -0.71 1.26 7.57
C THR A 387 -0.84 1.50 9.07
N GLN A 388 -0.06 2.41 9.65
CA GLN A 388 -0.21 2.80 11.07
C GLN A 388 -1.53 3.52 11.32
N THR A 389 -1.96 4.37 10.40
CA THR A 389 -3.28 5.03 10.46
C THR A 389 -4.38 3.97 10.42
N GLY A 390 -4.29 2.98 9.51
CA GLY A 390 -5.20 1.85 9.45
C GLY A 390 -5.35 1.12 10.78
N MET A 391 -4.23 0.78 11.40
CA MET A 391 -4.23 0.10 12.70
C MET A 391 -4.86 0.96 13.81
N ARG A 392 -4.45 2.25 13.91
CA ARG A 392 -4.98 3.17 14.96
C ARG A 392 -6.47 3.42 14.80
N VAL A 393 -6.92 3.62 13.55
CA VAL A 393 -8.35 3.84 13.28
C VAL A 393 -9.16 2.59 13.57
N ALA A 394 -8.70 1.40 13.19
CA ALA A 394 -9.38 0.14 13.50
C ALA A 394 -9.45 -0.12 15.02
N GLU A 395 -8.35 0.10 15.76
CA GLU A 395 -8.32 0.00 17.23
C GLU A 395 -9.29 0.99 17.89
N THR A 396 -9.26 2.25 17.46
CA THR A 396 -10.17 3.28 17.96
C THR A 396 -11.62 2.93 17.62
N GLY A 397 -11.87 2.32 16.46
CA GLY A 397 -13.18 1.80 16.07
C GLY A 397 -13.72 0.76 17.04
N LEU A 398 -12.88 -0.17 17.52
CA LEU A 398 -13.24 -1.11 18.60
C LEU A 398 -13.64 -0.36 19.88
N GLN A 399 -12.86 0.65 20.25
CA GLN A 399 -13.12 1.46 21.45
C GLN A 399 -14.45 2.23 21.35
N VAL A 400 -14.79 2.79 20.19
CA VAL A 400 -16.09 3.45 19.94
C VAL A 400 -17.26 2.49 20.16
N HIS A 401 -17.11 1.21 19.75
CA HIS A 401 -18.13 0.18 19.97
C HIS A 401 -18.25 -0.26 21.44
N GLY A 402 -17.28 0.06 22.31
CA GLY A 402 -17.26 -0.41 23.69
C GLY A 402 -17.22 -1.95 23.76
N GLY A 403 -17.97 -2.54 24.68
CA GLY A 403 -18.02 -4.00 24.82
C GLY A 403 -18.42 -4.75 23.52
N MET A 404 -19.25 -4.14 22.69
CA MET A 404 -19.63 -4.70 21.39
C MET A 404 -18.48 -4.74 20.40
N GLY A 405 -17.46 -3.90 20.52
CA GLY A 405 -16.24 -3.96 19.69
C GLY A 405 -15.42 -5.23 19.93
N TYR A 406 -15.57 -5.85 21.11
CA TYR A 406 -14.91 -7.11 21.46
C TYR A 406 -15.70 -8.36 21.05
N VAL A 407 -16.93 -8.17 20.54
CA VAL A 407 -17.83 -9.24 20.09
C VAL A 407 -17.66 -9.45 18.59
N GLU A 408 -17.24 -10.65 18.17
CA GLU A 408 -16.94 -10.97 16.76
C GLU A 408 -18.11 -10.70 15.80
N GLU A 409 -19.36 -10.95 16.24
CA GLU A 409 -20.57 -10.79 15.42
C GLU A 409 -20.79 -9.36 14.94
N THR A 410 -20.19 -8.35 15.61
CA THR A 410 -20.29 -6.94 15.17
C THR A 410 -19.46 -6.64 13.93
N GLY A 411 -18.44 -7.45 13.66
CA GLY A 411 -17.49 -7.27 12.56
C GLY A 411 -16.43 -6.20 12.82
N ALA A 412 -16.47 -5.46 13.92
CA ALA A 412 -15.49 -4.42 14.24
C ALA A 412 -14.08 -4.99 14.41
N ALA A 413 -13.95 -6.15 15.06
CA ALA A 413 -12.68 -6.83 15.28
C ALA A 413 -12.00 -7.26 13.97
N GLN A 414 -12.75 -7.57 12.94
CA GLN A 414 -12.20 -7.97 11.65
C GLN A 414 -11.31 -6.89 11.05
N PHE A 415 -11.72 -5.61 11.06
CA PHE A 415 -10.89 -4.51 10.54
C PHE A 415 -9.52 -4.44 11.23
N TYR A 416 -9.48 -4.62 12.55
CA TYR A 416 -8.24 -4.62 13.31
C TYR A 416 -7.35 -5.84 12.98
N ARG A 417 -7.94 -7.04 12.88
CA ARG A 417 -7.23 -8.26 12.54
C ARG A 417 -6.66 -8.20 11.12
N ASP A 418 -7.46 -7.75 10.16
CA ASP A 418 -7.09 -7.72 8.76
C ASP A 418 -5.99 -6.69 8.46
N VAL A 419 -6.10 -5.48 9.03
CA VAL A 419 -5.11 -4.42 8.77
C VAL A 419 -3.76 -4.66 9.42
N ARG A 420 -3.68 -5.51 10.48
CA ARG A 420 -2.46 -5.65 11.27
C ARG A 420 -1.25 -6.10 10.45
N VAL A 421 -1.44 -6.96 9.47
CA VAL A 421 -0.36 -7.48 8.64
C VAL A 421 0.24 -6.43 7.70
N THR A 422 -0.51 -5.37 7.36
CA THR A 422 -0.04 -4.32 6.44
C THR A 422 1.21 -3.59 6.94
N ALA A 423 1.42 -3.52 8.26
CA ALA A 423 2.63 -2.97 8.86
C ALA A 423 3.84 -3.94 8.84
N ILE A 424 3.61 -5.21 8.46
CA ILE A 424 4.61 -6.28 8.50
C ILE A 424 5.13 -6.63 7.11
N TYR A 425 4.24 -6.93 6.15
CA TYR A 425 4.64 -7.36 4.81
C TYR A 425 5.09 -6.20 3.91
N GLU A 426 5.64 -6.51 2.73
CA GLU A 426 6.22 -5.58 1.74
C GLU A 426 7.32 -4.67 2.33
N GLY A 427 8.09 -5.23 3.27
CA GLY A 427 9.01 -4.53 4.15
C GLY A 427 8.28 -3.94 5.34
N THR A 428 8.70 -4.35 6.55
CA THR A 428 8.10 -3.83 7.78
C THR A 428 8.15 -2.31 7.85
N ASN A 429 7.30 -1.68 8.66
CA ASN A 429 7.36 -0.22 8.84
C ASN A 429 8.73 0.25 9.35
N GLY A 430 9.43 -0.58 10.14
CA GLY A 430 10.83 -0.32 10.51
C GLY A 430 11.77 -0.31 9.31
N ILE A 431 11.62 -1.25 8.36
CA ILE A 431 12.40 -1.26 7.10
C ILE A 431 12.07 -0.03 6.25
N GLN A 432 10.81 0.42 6.20
CA GLN A 432 10.46 1.67 5.51
C GLN A 432 11.16 2.88 6.16
N ALA A 433 11.16 2.94 7.47
CA ALA A 433 11.83 4.01 8.21
C ALA A 433 13.36 4.00 7.97
N MET A 434 13.98 2.82 8.01
CA MET A 434 15.40 2.67 7.69
C MET A 434 15.72 3.02 6.23
N ASP A 435 14.82 2.69 5.29
CA ASP A 435 14.94 3.08 3.88
C ASP A 435 14.90 4.61 3.73
N LEU A 436 13.98 5.27 4.45
CA LEU A 436 13.85 6.73 4.43
C LEU A 436 15.14 7.41 4.91
N VAL A 437 15.60 7.10 6.13
CA VAL A 437 16.76 7.80 6.74
C VAL A 437 18.12 7.36 6.18
N GLY A 438 18.17 6.18 5.57
CA GLY A 438 19.36 5.65 4.91
C GLY A 438 19.38 6.03 3.42
N ARG A 439 18.76 5.20 2.57
CA ARG A 439 18.86 5.32 1.12
C ARG A 439 18.25 6.60 0.54
N LYS A 440 17.11 7.09 1.09
CA LYS A 440 16.44 8.29 0.57
C LYS A 440 17.11 9.59 0.97
N MET A 441 18.05 9.53 1.91
CA MET A 441 18.90 10.67 2.33
C MET A 441 20.32 10.59 1.78
N MET A 442 20.62 9.67 0.84
CA MET A 442 21.94 9.56 0.21
C MET A 442 22.27 10.71 -0.74
N ASP A 443 21.27 11.45 -1.17
CA ASP A 443 21.39 12.71 -1.91
C ASP A 443 21.78 13.93 -1.03
N GLY A 444 22.10 13.69 0.25
CA GLY A 444 22.33 14.77 1.22
C GLY A 444 21.04 15.38 1.76
N GLY A 445 19.87 14.72 1.54
CA GLY A 445 18.56 15.22 1.95
C GLY A 445 17.92 16.22 0.98
N GLU A 446 18.46 16.35 -0.24
CA GLU A 446 17.99 17.33 -1.22
C GLU A 446 16.51 17.15 -1.59
N ALA A 447 16.05 15.90 -1.78
CA ALA A 447 14.64 15.65 -2.08
C ALA A 447 13.72 16.05 -0.92
N ALA A 448 14.16 15.81 0.32
CA ALA A 448 13.44 16.27 1.51
C ALA A 448 13.43 17.81 1.61
N ALA A 449 14.58 18.46 1.42
CA ALA A 449 14.72 19.91 1.48
C ALA A 449 13.77 20.61 0.49
N ARG A 450 13.73 20.16 -0.78
CA ARG A 450 12.81 20.73 -1.79
C ARG A 450 11.33 20.58 -1.39
N LEU A 451 10.97 19.48 -0.75
CA LEU A 451 9.59 19.29 -0.26
C LEU A 451 9.29 20.20 0.93
N LEU A 452 10.24 20.38 1.84
CA LEU A 452 10.10 21.30 2.98
C LEU A 452 10.01 22.75 2.51
N ASP A 453 10.81 23.18 1.53
CA ASP A 453 10.72 24.50 0.91
C ASP A 453 9.30 24.76 0.35
N GLU A 454 8.72 23.76 -0.34
CA GLU A 454 7.34 23.86 -0.86
C GLU A 454 6.31 24.02 0.26
N ILE A 455 6.46 23.29 1.36
CA ILE A 455 5.55 23.37 2.52
C ILE A 455 5.64 24.76 3.16
N GLU A 456 6.84 25.28 3.36
CA GLU A 456 7.07 26.63 3.90
C GLU A 456 6.49 27.72 3.02
N ASP A 457 6.71 27.65 1.70
CA ASP A 457 6.14 28.58 0.73
C ASP A 457 4.61 28.58 0.75
N HIS A 458 3.99 27.41 0.88
CA HIS A 458 2.54 27.30 1.02
C HIS A 458 2.05 27.88 2.35
N ALA A 459 2.74 27.58 3.46
CA ALA A 459 2.39 28.12 4.77
C ALA A 459 2.54 29.65 4.79
N GLU A 460 3.61 30.20 4.21
CA GLU A 460 3.80 31.66 4.15
C GLU A 460 2.70 32.35 3.34
N ARG A 461 2.33 31.79 2.19
CA ARG A 461 1.20 32.31 1.39
C ARG A 461 -0.13 32.23 2.13
N ALA A 462 -0.34 31.18 2.91
CA ALA A 462 -1.55 30.97 3.69
C ALA A 462 -1.71 31.92 4.87
N ARG A 463 -0.62 32.58 5.36
CA ARG A 463 -0.67 33.57 6.45
C ARG A 463 -1.62 34.72 6.19
N ALA A 464 -1.80 35.10 4.94
CA ALA A 464 -2.71 36.19 4.57
C ALA A 464 -4.20 35.83 4.79
N THR A 465 -4.54 34.55 4.77
CA THR A 465 -5.94 34.06 4.81
C THR A 465 -6.27 33.34 6.12
N VAL A 466 -5.35 32.46 6.58
CA VAL A 466 -5.55 31.60 7.77
C VAL A 466 -4.29 31.59 8.66
N PRO A 467 -3.89 32.75 9.22
CA PRO A 467 -2.62 32.86 9.95
C PRO A 467 -2.51 31.92 11.14
N GLU A 468 -3.63 31.61 11.80
CA GLU A 468 -3.69 30.70 12.94
C GLU A 468 -3.43 29.21 12.58
N LEU A 469 -3.56 28.84 11.31
CA LEU A 469 -3.23 27.51 10.82
C LEU A 469 -1.84 27.50 10.15
N ALA A 470 -1.50 28.54 9.45
CA ALA A 470 -0.25 28.67 8.69
C ALA A 470 0.98 28.71 9.61
N GLY A 471 0.94 29.45 10.70
CA GLY A 471 2.04 29.58 11.65
C GLY A 471 2.52 28.23 12.20
N PRO A 472 1.65 27.43 12.84
CA PRO A 472 2.02 26.10 13.33
C PRO A 472 2.57 25.15 12.28
N VAL A 473 2.07 25.18 11.03
CA VAL A 473 2.60 24.36 9.93
C VAL A 473 4.01 24.78 9.57
N TRP A 474 4.26 26.08 9.45
CA TRP A 474 5.58 26.62 9.16
C TRP A 474 6.61 26.27 10.26
N GLU A 475 6.26 26.47 11.55
CA GLU A 475 7.11 26.13 12.68
C GLU A 475 7.46 24.63 12.73
N ALA A 476 6.48 23.77 12.48
CA ALA A 476 6.70 22.33 12.44
C ALA A 476 7.61 21.90 11.26
N THR A 477 7.52 22.62 10.13
CA THR A 477 8.36 22.36 8.95
C THR A 477 9.80 22.76 9.21
N GLU A 478 10.05 23.90 9.83
CA GLU A 478 11.39 24.33 10.26
C GLU A 478 12.02 23.34 11.25
N SER A 479 11.26 22.90 12.27
CA SER A 479 11.75 21.89 13.21
C SER A 479 12.09 20.57 12.52
N LEU A 480 11.31 20.15 11.52
CA LEU A 480 11.59 18.97 10.72
C LEU A 480 12.82 19.15 9.84
N ARG A 481 13.05 20.35 9.31
CA ARG A 481 14.27 20.71 8.55
C ARG A 481 15.52 20.56 9.41
N GLU A 482 15.53 21.16 10.60
CA GLU A 482 16.62 21.04 11.57
C GLU A 482 16.93 19.56 11.91
N ALA A 483 15.89 18.76 12.14
CA ALA A 483 16.04 17.34 12.40
C ALA A 483 16.57 16.56 11.18
N THR A 484 16.18 16.96 9.96
CA THR A 484 16.69 16.37 8.71
C THR A 484 18.18 16.67 8.54
N GLU A 485 18.61 17.89 8.78
CA GLU A 485 20.01 18.30 8.74
C GLU A 485 20.85 17.54 9.78
N TRP A 486 20.34 17.44 11.03
CA TRP A 486 20.98 16.63 12.06
C TRP A 486 21.14 15.19 11.63
N LEU A 487 20.09 14.58 11.09
CA LEU A 487 20.07 13.19 10.64
C LEU A 487 21.08 12.94 9.50
N VAL A 488 21.13 13.83 8.51
CA VAL A 488 22.07 13.73 7.38
C VAL A 488 23.52 13.86 7.84
N ALA A 489 23.79 14.67 8.88
CA ALA A 489 25.11 14.86 9.46
C ALA A 489 25.63 13.63 10.24
N GLN A 490 24.77 12.65 10.58
CA GLN A 490 25.21 11.45 11.29
C GLN A 490 25.99 10.52 10.37
N GLU A 491 27.26 10.26 10.68
CA GLU A 491 28.13 9.30 9.97
C GLU A 491 27.81 7.85 10.36
N ASP A 492 27.53 7.60 11.66
CA ASP A 492 27.10 6.28 12.14
C ASP A 492 25.64 6.02 11.77
N MET A 493 25.41 5.00 10.95
CA MET A 493 24.08 4.60 10.51
C MET A 493 23.19 4.17 11.67
N ASN A 494 23.74 3.65 12.78
CA ASN A 494 22.94 3.30 13.95
C ASN A 494 22.29 4.54 14.58
N ASN A 495 22.95 5.70 14.56
CA ASN A 495 22.35 6.96 15.02
C ASN A 495 21.15 7.36 14.17
N ARG A 496 21.22 7.15 12.84
CA ARG A 496 20.06 7.38 11.94
C ARG A 496 18.95 6.37 12.19
N PHE A 497 19.30 5.09 12.35
CA PHE A 497 18.32 4.01 12.50
C PHE A 497 17.61 4.03 13.84
N ALA A 498 18.29 4.45 14.92
CA ALA A 498 17.70 4.55 16.26
C ALA A 498 16.42 5.42 16.28
N GLY A 499 16.45 6.55 15.59
CA GLY A 499 15.33 7.50 15.50
C GLY A 499 14.47 7.37 14.24
N ALA A 500 14.72 6.40 13.35
CA ALA A 500 14.13 6.34 12.02
C ALA A 500 12.59 6.31 12.02
N VAL A 501 11.98 5.50 12.89
CA VAL A 501 10.52 5.39 12.99
C VAL A 501 9.89 6.69 13.49
N ALA A 502 10.50 7.33 14.47
CA ALA A 502 10.04 8.60 15.00
C ALA A 502 10.15 9.71 13.95
N TYR A 503 11.28 9.79 13.23
CA TYR A 503 11.49 10.74 12.13
C TYR A 503 10.44 10.56 11.02
N LEU A 504 10.20 9.33 10.56
CA LEU A 504 9.19 9.06 9.54
C LEU A 504 7.79 9.54 9.98
N ASN A 505 7.42 9.27 11.23
CA ASN A 505 6.12 9.69 11.77
C ASN A 505 6.02 11.21 11.91
N ALA A 506 7.08 11.89 12.35
CA ALA A 506 7.14 13.35 12.39
C ALA A 506 6.97 13.96 10.99
N PHE A 507 7.69 13.42 10.00
CA PHE A 507 7.57 13.85 8.62
C PHE A 507 6.12 13.69 8.11
N ALA A 508 5.50 12.55 8.37
CA ALA A 508 4.10 12.30 7.99
C ALA A 508 3.11 13.25 8.69
N ARG A 509 3.35 13.62 9.96
CA ARG A 509 2.54 14.62 10.69
C ARG A 509 2.60 15.99 10.04
N VAL A 510 3.80 16.43 9.66
CA VAL A 510 4.01 17.72 8.97
C VAL A 510 3.37 17.71 7.58
N LEU A 511 3.58 16.65 6.80
CA LEU A 511 2.91 16.48 5.51
C LEU A 511 1.38 16.48 5.63
N GLY A 512 0.85 15.77 6.62
CA GLY A 512 -0.60 15.77 6.90
C GLY A 512 -1.13 17.17 7.18
N ALA A 513 -0.41 17.96 7.98
CA ALA A 513 -0.77 19.35 8.28
C ALA A 513 -0.71 20.25 7.03
N HIS A 514 0.30 20.04 6.19
CA HIS A 514 0.40 20.72 4.90
C HIS A 514 -0.83 20.49 4.01
N TYR A 515 -1.23 19.23 3.81
CA TYR A 515 -2.39 18.93 2.98
C TYR A 515 -3.71 19.40 3.61
N HIS A 516 -3.82 19.37 4.93
CA HIS A 516 -4.94 19.98 5.64
C HIS A 516 -4.98 21.50 5.46
N LEU A 517 -3.83 22.17 5.47
CA LEU A 517 -3.75 23.62 5.21
C LEU A 517 -4.22 23.96 3.81
N ILE A 518 -3.76 23.21 2.78
CA ILE A 518 -4.23 23.39 1.39
C ILE A 518 -5.75 23.16 1.31
N ALA A 519 -6.28 22.13 1.98
CA ALA A 519 -7.71 21.86 2.00
C ALA A 519 -8.51 22.98 2.67
N ALA A 520 -7.98 23.59 3.72
CA ALA A 520 -8.62 24.75 4.37
C ALA A 520 -8.67 25.99 3.47
N LEU A 521 -7.65 26.22 2.66
CA LEU A 521 -7.63 27.30 1.69
C LEU A 521 -8.64 27.08 0.55
N ALA A 522 -8.81 25.84 0.13
CA ALA A 522 -9.75 25.48 -0.93
C ALA A 522 -11.23 25.48 -0.50
N ASP A 523 -11.49 25.26 0.79
CA ASP A 523 -12.85 25.19 1.39
C ASP A 523 -12.89 25.96 2.73
N PRO A 524 -12.67 27.30 2.73
CA PRO A 524 -12.41 28.07 3.95
C PRO A 524 -13.59 28.12 4.94
N ASP A 525 -14.81 28.06 4.45
CA ASP A 525 -16.03 28.09 5.27
C ASP A 525 -16.64 26.72 5.51
N GLY A 526 -16.12 25.70 4.85
CA GLY A 526 -16.68 24.36 4.81
C GLY A 526 -16.14 23.40 5.88
N PRO A 527 -16.53 22.13 5.78
CA PRO A 527 -16.11 21.12 6.73
C PRO A 527 -14.61 20.81 6.67
N ARG A 528 -13.96 21.06 5.53
CA ARG A 528 -12.50 20.81 5.34
C ARG A 528 -11.67 21.75 6.19
N ALA A 529 -12.01 23.05 6.25
CA ALA A 529 -11.32 23.99 7.13
C ALA A 529 -11.48 23.64 8.61
N LYS A 530 -12.66 23.15 9.01
CA LYS A 530 -12.90 22.71 10.41
C LYS A 530 -12.05 21.50 10.77
N LEU A 531 -11.94 20.53 9.86
CA LEU A 531 -11.11 19.35 10.03
C LEU A 531 -9.62 19.69 10.05
N ALA A 532 -9.18 20.61 9.17
CA ALA A 532 -7.82 21.11 9.12
C ALA A 532 -7.43 21.82 10.44
N ARG A 533 -8.30 22.68 10.96
CA ARG A 533 -8.12 23.31 12.26
C ARG A 533 -7.91 22.25 13.36
N TYR A 534 -8.76 21.23 13.39
CA TYR A 534 -8.63 20.14 14.35
C TYR A 534 -7.29 19.41 14.21
N TYR A 535 -6.90 19.02 12.99
CA TYR A 535 -5.63 18.33 12.76
C TYR A 535 -4.44 19.17 13.21
N ILE A 536 -4.38 20.42 12.79
CA ILE A 536 -3.25 21.33 13.07
C ILE A 536 -3.15 21.65 14.57
N THR A 537 -4.28 21.74 15.30
CA THR A 537 -4.28 22.05 16.72
C THR A 537 -4.13 20.81 17.62
N ALA A 538 -4.64 19.65 17.22
CA ALA A 538 -4.70 18.46 18.08
C ALA A 538 -3.75 17.33 17.65
N ARG A 539 -3.44 17.20 16.36
CA ARG A 539 -2.63 16.09 15.84
C ARG A 539 -1.20 16.51 15.47
N LEU A 540 -1.04 17.66 14.82
CA LEU A 540 0.28 18.16 14.43
C LEU A 540 1.26 18.24 15.61
N PRO A 541 0.88 18.71 16.82
CA PRO A 541 1.83 18.86 17.94
C PRO A 541 2.59 17.58 18.34
N GLU A 542 2.12 16.40 17.93
CA GLU A 542 2.85 15.14 18.13
C GLU A 542 4.26 15.17 17.49
N TYR A 543 4.47 16.01 16.46
CA TYR A 543 5.76 16.10 15.75
C TYR A 543 6.92 16.43 16.70
N ALA A 544 6.72 17.29 17.67
CA ALA A 544 7.80 17.77 18.55
C ALA A 544 8.42 16.60 19.36
N GLY A 545 7.59 15.82 20.06
CA GLY A 545 8.07 14.66 20.80
C GLY A 545 8.64 13.54 19.89
N LEU A 546 8.15 13.43 18.64
CA LEU A 546 8.71 12.51 17.66
C LEU A 546 10.09 12.97 17.18
N LEU A 547 10.31 14.27 16.97
CA LEU A 547 11.62 14.80 16.60
C LEU A 547 12.64 14.69 17.74
N ASP A 548 12.22 14.89 18.99
CA ASP A 548 13.06 14.62 20.15
C ASP A 548 13.54 13.16 20.15
N GLN A 549 12.64 12.20 19.90
CA GLN A 549 12.98 10.79 19.78
C GLN A 549 13.87 10.48 18.56
N ALA A 550 13.69 11.20 17.47
CA ALA A 550 14.48 11.00 16.25
C ALA A 550 15.95 11.36 16.44
N GLN A 551 16.26 12.29 17.34
CA GLN A 551 17.59 12.87 17.54
C GLN A 551 18.36 12.32 18.74
N ILE A 552 17.84 11.33 19.48
CA ILE A 552 18.54 10.78 20.66
C ILE A 552 19.81 9.98 20.32
N GLY A 553 19.95 9.51 19.08
CA GLY A 553 21.05 8.64 18.66
C GLY A 553 20.94 7.20 19.20
N ALA A 554 22.00 6.40 19.00
CA ALA A 554 21.98 4.97 19.31
C ALA A 554 22.59 4.61 20.68
N GLY A 555 23.23 5.56 21.40
CA GLY A 555 23.99 5.27 22.61
C GLY A 555 23.19 4.53 23.67
N ASP A 556 22.07 5.09 24.08
CA ASP A 556 21.22 4.48 25.11
C ASP A 556 20.45 3.25 24.60
N LEU A 557 20.22 3.17 23.28
CA LEU A 557 19.51 2.04 22.67
C LEU A 557 20.27 0.72 22.83
N PHE A 558 21.59 0.76 22.80
CA PHE A 558 22.48 -0.38 22.96
C PHE A 558 23.16 -0.44 24.36
N ALA A 559 22.66 0.33 25.34
CA ALA A 559 23.22 0.38 26.70
C ALA A 559 23.04 -0.95 27.45
N LEU A 560 21.93 -1.65 27.23
CA LEU A 560 21.67 -2.97 27.81
C LEU A 560 22.16 -4.08 26.87
N SER A 561 22.91 -5.03 27.40
CA SER A 561 23.26 -6.27 26.71
C SER A 561 22.03 -7.16 26.51
N ALA A 562 22.15 -8.17 25.63
CA ALA A 562 21.06 -9.15 25.41
C ALA A 562 20.69 -9.91 26.71
N ASP A 563 21.67 -10.22 27.55
CA ASP A 563 21.45 -10.90 28.82
C ASP A 563 20.72 -10.00 29.84
N GLU A 564 21.05 -8.71 29.88
CA GLU A 564 20.34 -7.73 30.73
C GLU A 564 18.90 -7.48 30.26
N LEU A 565 18.65 -7.52 28.94
CA LEU A 565 17.29 -7.45 28.40
C LEU A 565 16.47 -8.72 28.68
N ALA A 566 17.13 -9.87 28.90
CA ALA A 566 16.49 -11.14 29.20
C ALA A 566 16.24 -11.35 30.72
N ALA A 567 16.86 -10.55 31.59
CA ALA A 567 16.72 -10.59 33.04
C ALA A 567 15.47 -9.86 33.53
#